data_3ee8f0ef76e7c18e658217f9c3cd8eea
#
_entry.id   3ee8f0ef76e7c18e658217f9c3cd8eea
#
_cell.length_a   1.000
_cell.length_b   1.000
_cell.length_c   1.000
_cell.angle_alpha   90.00
_cell.angle_beta   90.00
_cell.angle_gamma   90.00
#
_symmetry.space_group_name_H-M   'P 1'
#
loop_
_entity.id
_entity.type
_entity.pdbx_description
1 polymer ?
#
loop_
_entity_poly.entity_id
_entity_poly.type
_entity_poly.pdbx_seq_one_letter_code
_entity_poly.pdbx_strand_id
1 'polypeptide(L)'
;MDFNQINSIFEMLRLTPPSKLTLLSGAEFTLRHYPPTPPDVDTLILDIASPEMAQQVRTVLHIVYADSHKLSVVEKAGVTETSLAEFGGADLSYPISLFVPSLGVGTSFEAFAEIVAHLRAPDGCPWDKEQTHQTLRKHLLEESYETLSALDANDIDGMREEFGDLLLQIVLNAQIAYQDNEFSMTDVIKHIYDKIVRRHPHVFGDVKLDGVEGVLQNWEKLKESERKTKKEDKGMLDGVPAALPALNQAQEYQDRAARVGFDWAQIDDVLDKVREEIEEIKTAENPEQLKGELGDLFFVLVNLARWREVDAEAALRETNLKFKRRFGHVEKSAKAQGRNLSDMTLAEMDAFWDEAKKLGM
;
A
#
# COMPACT_ATOMS: atom_id res chain seq x y z
N MET A 1 33.22 6.80 18.02
CA MET A 1 32.39 7.83 18.68
C MET A 1 32.99 8.08 20.08
N ASP A 2 33.28 9.33 20.42
CA ASP A 2 33.77 9.71 21.71
C ASP A 2 32.63 10.27 22.58
N PHE A 3 32.37 9.68 23.73
CA PHE A 3 31.33 10.16 24.66
C PHE A 3 31.58 11.60 25.13
N ASN A 4 32.83 12.04 25.18
CA ASN A 4 33.16 13.42 25.54
C ASN A 4 32.67 14.41 24.47
N GLN A 5 32.75 14.03 23.20
CA GLN A 5 32.20 14.84 22.09
C GLN A 5 30.70 14.99 22.22
N ILE A 6 29.99 13.89 22.52
CA ILE A 6 28.52 13.90 22.69
C ILE A 6 28.11 14.80 23.84
N ASN A 7 28.75 14.66 25.00
CA ASN A 7 28.48 15.50 26.15
C ASN A 7 28.73 16.99 25.87
N SER A 8 29.83 17.31 25.17
CA SER A 8 30.15 18.68 24.79
C SER A 8 29.06 19.27 23.84
N ILE A 9 28.53 18.45 22.93
CA ILE A 9 27.44 18.87 22.04
C ILE A 9 26.19 19.18 22.86
N PHE A 10 25.79 18.34 23.83
CA PHE A 10 24.63 18.58 24.67
C PHE A 10 24.81 19.80 25.58
N GLU A 11 26.04 20.06 26.07
CA GLU A 11 26.37 21.30 26.79
C GLU A 11 26.18 22.52 25.90
N MET A 12 26.63 22.48 24.64
CA MET A 12 26.45 23.57 23.66
C MET A 12 24.97 23.79 23.33
N LEU A 13 24.19 22.70 23.17
CA LEU A 13 22.75 22.73 22.95
C LEU A 13 21.97 23.23 24.19
N ARG A 14 22.59 23.26 25.36
CA ARG A 14 21.96 23.52 26.68
C ARG A 14 20.81 22.56 26.98
N LEU A 15 20.96 21.31 26.53
CA LEU A 15 19.99 20.24 26.74
C LEU A 15 20.58 19.17 27.66
N THR A 16 19.72 18.56 28.46
CA THR A 16 20.06 17.30 29.12
C THR A 16 19.98 16.17 28.10
N PRO A 17 20.99 15.29 28.01
CA PRO A 17 20.89 14.12 27.12
C PRO A 17 19.62 13.35 27.40
N PRO A 18 18.81 13.04 26.36
CA PRO A 18 17.56 12.29 26.51
C PRO A 18 17.85 10.84 26.91
N SER A 19 16.87 10.18 27.53
CA SER A 19 16.99 8.76 27.92
C SER A 19 17.10 7.81 26.72
N LYS A 20 16.62 8.25 25.55
CA LYS A 20 16.75 7.56 24.26
C LYS A 20 17.33 8.55 23.25
N LEU A 21 18.39 8.15 22.58
CA LEU A 21 19.07 8.96 21.57
C LEU A 21 19.62 8.05 20.47
N THR A 22 19.32 8.36 19.23
CA THR A 22 19.98 7.72 18.09
C THR A 22 21.23 8.53 17.72
N LEU A 23 22.35 7.84 17.60
CA LEU A 23 23.64 8.41 17.19
C LEU A 23 24.05 7.85 15.84
N LEU A 24 24.28 8.73 14.86
CA LEU A 24 24.67 8.36 13.50
C LEU A 24 25.82 9.23 13.01
N SER A 25 26.59 8.72 12.07
CA SER A 25 27.47 9.55 11.25
C SER A 25 26.71 10.11 10.04
N GLY A 26 27.05 11.31 9.59
CA GLY A 26 26.53 11.86 8.33
C GLY A 26 26.76 10.93 7.14
N ALA A 27 27.81 10.13 7.16
CA ALA A 27 28.11 9.13 6.13
C ALA A 27 27.03 8.06 6.00
N GLU A 28 26.25 7.76 7.05
CA GLU A 28 25.15 6.80 6.99
C GLU A 28 24.01 7.25 6.06
N PHE A 29 23.94 8.54 5.74
CA PHE A 29 22.92 9.10 4.87
C PHE A 29 23.31 9.11 3.38
N THR A 30 24.59 8.92 3.06
CA THR A 30 25.13 9.17 1.71
C THR A 30 24.46 8.35 0.60
N LEU A 31 24.01 7.13 0.91
CA LEU A 31 23.35 6.23 -0.06
C LEU A 31 21.93 5.83 0.39
N ARG A 32 21.36 6.54 1.35
CA ARG A 32 20.05 6.23 1.87
C ARG A 32 18.95 7.01 1.14
N HIS A 33 17.78 6.38 1.07
CA HIS A 33 16.54 6.96 0.55
C HIS A 33 15.46 7.07 1.62
N TYR A 34 15.75 6.67 2.86
CA TYR A 34 14.87 6.77 4.02
C TYR A 34 15.71 6.92 5.29
N PRO A 35 15.28 7.72 6.29
CA PRO A 35 16.04 7.92 7.53
C PRO A 35 16.27 6.60 8.27
N PRO A 36 17.52 6.31 8.69
CA PRO A 36 17.84 5.08 9.42
C PRO A 36 17.56 5.21 10.94
N THR A 37 16.59 6.04 11.32
CA THR A 37 16.25 6.34 12.71
C THR A 37 14.75 6.31 12.92
N PRO A 38 14.25 5.83 14.07
CA PRO A 38 12.85 5.96 14.41
C PRO A 38 12.51 7.45 14.70
N PRO A 39 11.43 7.99 14.14
CA PRO A 39 11.12 9.41 14.26
C PRO A 39 10.61 9.85 15.64
N ASP A 40 10.29 8.93 16.53
CA ASP A 40 9.91 9.18 17.93
C ASP A 40 11.09 9.25 18.90
N VAL A 41 12.33 9.17 18.37
CA VAL A 41 13.57 9.25 19.16
C VAL A 41 14.42 10.40 18.64
N ASP A 42 14.92 11.25 19.55
CA ASP A 42 15.87 12.29 19.21
C ASP A 42 17.09 11.71 18.50
N THR A 43 17.57 12.37 17.47
CA THR A 43 18.70 11.90 16.67
C THR A 43 19.82 12.93 16.65
N LEU A 44 21.05 12.48 16.91
CA LEU A 44 22.25 13.26 16.73
C LEU A 44 23.08 12.71 15.58
N ILE A 45 23.21 13.47 14.52
CA ILE A 45 23.98 13.13 13.33
C ILE A 45 25.34 13.84 13.44
N LEU A 46 26.41 13.05 13.55
CA LEU A 46 27.76 13.53 13.72
C LEU A 46 28.51 13.58 12.37
N ASP A 47 29.55 14.39 12.31
CA ASP A 47 30.54 14.39 11.23
C ASP A 47 29.95 14.58 9.84
N ILE A 48 29.01 15.52 9.71
CA ILE A 48 28.56 16.00 8.40
C ILE A 48 29.70 16.85 7.83
N ALA A 49 30.44 16.28 6.89
CA ALA A 49 31.75 16.76 6.49
C ALA A 49 31.73 17.80 5.37
N SER A 50 30.63 17.91 4.63
CA SER A 50 30.54 18.83 3.46
C SER A 50 29.11 19.30 3.20
N PRO A 51 28.93 20.40 2.41
CA PRO A 51 27.63 20.85 1.95
C PRO A 51 26.82 19.79 1.20
N GLU A 52 27.47 18.96 0.39
CA GLU A 52 26.82 17.90 -0.38
C GLU A 52 26.25 16.82 0.57
N MET A 53 27.02 16.46 1.62
CA MET A 53 26.53 15.56 2.65
C MET A 53 25.37 16.16 3.44
N ALA A 54 25.43 17.44 3.79
CA ALA A 54 24.32 18.14 4.46
C ALA A 54 23.05 18.13 3.58
N GLN A 55 23.20 18.38 2.28
CA GLN A 55 22.09 18.32 1.33
C GLN A 55 21.49 16.92 1.24
N GLN A 56 22.34 15.88 1.25
CA GLN A 56 21.86 14.48 1.25
C GLN A 56 21.11 14.16 2.56
N VAL A 57 21.65 14.55 3.72
CA VAL A 57 20.99 14.42 5.02
C VAL A 57 19.62 15.09 4.98
N ARG A 58 19.54 16.34 4.51
CA ARG A 58 18.29 17.08 4.34
C ARG A 58 17.29 16.33 3.47
N THR A 59 17.72 15.88 2.29
CA THR A 59 16.87 15.17 1.33
C THR A 59 16.24 13.91 1.97
N VAL A 60 17.05 13.15 2.72
CA VAL A 60 16.57 11.93 3.40
C VAL A 60 15.63 12.26 4.54
N LEU A 61 15.93 13.29 5.35
CA LEU A 61 15.05 13.70 6.46
C LEU A 61 13.70 14.21 5.99
N HIS A 62 13.59 14.86 4.82
CA HIS A 62 12.32 15.31 4.25
C HIS A 62 11.27 14.21 4.01
N ILE A 63 11.67 12.96 3.96
CA ILE A 63 10.75 11.82 3.83
C ILE A 63 9.83 11.71 5.06
N VAL A 64 10.33 12.12 6.23
CA VAL A 64 9.65 11.94 7.52
C VAL A 64 9.31 13.27 8.19
N TYR A 65 10.20 14.24 8.09
CA TYR A 65 10.07 15.53 8.79
C TYR A 65 9.58 16.62 7.85
N ALA A 66 8.64 17.44 8.32
CA ALA A 66 8.13 18.57 7.55
C ALA A 66 9.20 19.67 7.40
N ASP A 67 9.06 20.51 6.39
CA ASP A 67 9.92 21.67 6.12
C ASP A 67 10.12 22.58 7.34
N SER A 68 9.08 22.75 8.14
CA SER A 68 9.08 23.59 9.34
C SER A 68 9.72 22.93 10.56
N HIS A 69 10.14 21.64 10.47
CA HIS A 69 10.74 20.94 11.60
C HIS A 69 12.01 21.62 12.06
N LYS A 70 12.12 21.90 13.34
CA LYS A 70 13.26 22.60 13.94
C LYS A 70 14.44 21.67 14.12
N LEU A 71 15.61 22.16 13.77
CA LEU A 71 16.88 21.46 13.88
C LEU A 71 17.89 22.36 14.60
N SER A 72 18.88 21.77 15.27
CA SER A 72 20.00 22.52 15.81
C SER A 72 21.30 22.08 15.15
N VAL A 73 21.92 22.99 14.43
CA VAL A 73 23.24 22.81 13.81
C VAL A 73 24.32 23.16 14.83
N VAL A 74 25.20 22.24 15.11
CA VAL A 74 26.31 22.40 16.06
C VAL A 74 27.61 22.52 15.27
N GLU A 75 28.21 23.68 15.35
CA GLU A 75 29.52 24.02 14.79
C GLU A 75 30.55 24.23 15.91
N LYS A 76 31.84 24.31 15.57
CA LYS A 76 32.88 24.63 16.55
C LYS A 76 32.65 26.00 17.22
N ALA A 77 32.03 26.92 16.52
CA ALA A 77 31.77 28.29 16.97
C ALA A 77 30.52 28.43 17.86
N GLY A 78 29.61 27.47 17.85
CA GLY A 78 28.34 27.52 18.59
C GLY A 78 27.24 26.71 17.96
N VAL A 79 26.01 27.00 18.40
CA VAL A 79 24.80 26.33 17.94
C VAL A 79 23.91 27.32 17.19
N THR A 80 23.40 26.92 16.05
CA THR A 80 22.41 27.67 15.25
C THR A 80 21.13 26.86 15.13
N GLU A 81 20.00 27.42 15.52
CA GLU A 81 18.69 26.83 15.24
C GLU A 81 18.24 27.18 13.83
N THR A 82 17.72 26.20 13.11
CA THR A 82 17.22 26.34 11.74
C THR A 82 15.97 25.47 11.54
N SER A 83 15.33 25.58 10.39
CA SER A 83 14.31 24.64 9.94
C SER A 83 14.91 23.63 8.97
N LEU A 84 14.23 22.51 8.76
CA LEU A 84 14.66 21.54 7.76
C LEU A 84 14.72 22.16 6.36
N ALA A 85 13.79 23.07 6.03
CA ALA A 85 13.78 23.78 4.75
C ALA A 85 15.04 24.65 4.53
N GLU A 86 15.58 25.21 5.60
CA GLU A 86 16.74 26.12 5.55
C GLU A 86 18.07 25.41 5.79
N PHE A 87 18.06 24.19 6.32
CA PHE A 87 19.25 23.42 6.62
C PHE A 87 20.08 23.11 5.37
N GLY A 88 21.39 23.26 5.46
CA GLY A 88 22.32 22.98 4.36
C GLY A 88 22.67 24.20 3.52
N GLY A 89 22.36 25.41 3.99
CA GLY A 89 22.81 26.67 3.36
C GLY A 89 24.33 26.83 3.30
N ALA A 90 24.81 27.75 2.47
CA ALA A 90 26.22 27.83 2.09
C ALA A 90 27.19 28.34 3.18
N ASP A 91 26.69 28.84 4.32
CA ASP A 91 27.49 29.56 5.29
C ASP A 91 27.92 28.73 6.53
N LEU A 92 27.80 27.40 6.46
CA LEU A 92 28.17 26.50 7.59
C LEU A 92 29.66 26.14 7.55
N SER A 93 30.29 26.11 8.73
CA SER A 93 31.71 25.76 8.89
C SER A 93 31.87 24.25 9.17
N TYR A 94 32.00 23.46 8.12
CA TYR A 94 32.15 22.01 8.18
C TYR A 94 33.46 21.55 8.83
N PRO A 95 33.52 20.38 9.53
CA PRO A 95 32.40 19.46 9.78
C PRO A 95 31.45 19.99 10.84
N ILE A 96 30.17 19.66 10.69
CA ILE A 96 29.10 20.01 11.63
C ILE A 96 28.45 18.77 12.22
N SER A 97 27.74 18.94 13.33
CA SER A 97 26.79 17.95 13.85
C SER A 97 25.38 18.51 13.80
N LEU A 98 24.39 17.65 13.63
CA LEU A 98 22.97 18.05 13.52
C LEU A 98 22.17 17.30 14.59
N PHE A 99 21.50 18.06 15.46
CA PHE A 99 20.50 17.53 16.37
C PHE A 99 19.12 17.66 15.74
N VAL A 100 18.43 16.52 15.63
CA VAL A 100 17.09 16.39 15.09
C VAL A 100 16.16 15.95 16.20
N PRO A 101 15.34 16.87 16.76
CA PRO A 101 14.35 16.50 17.77
C PRO A 101 13.35 15.48 17.21
N SER A 102 12.84 14.62 18.08
CA SER A 102 11.82 13.63 17.72
C SER A 102 10.49 14.30 17.33
N LEU A 103 9.68 13.59 16.54
CA LEU A 103 8.30 13.97 16.25
C LEU A 103 7.32 13.66 17.41
N GLY A 104 7.83 13.01 18.46
CA GLY A 104 7.06 12.60 19.61
C GLY A 104 6.54 11.17 19.55
N VAL A 105 5.93 10.75 20.65
CA VAL A 105 5.44 9.37 20.84
C VAL A 105 4.39 9.01 19.77
N GLY A 106 4.47 7.77 19.28
CA GLY A 106 3.48 7.24 18.34
C GLY A 106 3.78 7.53 16.86
N THR A 107 4.98 8.03 16.54
CA THR A 107 5.37 8.32 15.15
C THR A 107 6.31 7.26 14.55
N SER A 108 6.66 6.22 15.30
CA SER A 108 7.48 5.10 14.80
C SER A 108 6.68 3.81 14.69
N PHE A 109 7.17 2.91 13.84
CA PHE A 109 6.61 1.56 13.73
C PHE A 109 6.77 0.78 15.04
N GLU A 110 7.88 0.93 15.72
CA GLU A 110 8.18 0.28 17.00
C GLU A 110 7.20 0.70 18.10
N ALA A 111 6.88 2.00 18.16
CA ALA A 111 5.88 2.52 19.11
C ALA A 111 4.47 1.98 18.77
N PHE A 112 4.14 1.85 17.50
CA PHE A 112 2.88 1.25 17.07
C PHE A 112 2.82 -0.25 17.40
N ALA A 113 3.88 -1.00 17.14
CA ALA A 113 3.96 -2.42 17.48
C ALA A 113 3.84 -2.65 19.01
N GLU A 114 4.42 -1.75 19.82
CA GLU A 114 4.27 -1.79 21.28
C GLU A 114 2.81 -1.59 21.72
N ILE A 115 2.08 -0.65 21.12
CA ILE A 115 0.65 -0.45 21.43
C ILE A 115 -0.15 -1.72 21.12
N VAL A 116 0.09 -2.36 19.98
CA VAL A 116 -0.60 -3.61 19.62
C VAL A 116 -0.23 -4.75 20.57
N ALA A 117 1.02 -4.87 20.95
CA ALA A 117 1.47 -5.85 21.94
C ALA A 117 0.82 -5.61 23.31
N HIS A 118 0.69 -4.35 23.74
CA HIS A 118 0.03 -3.96 24.99
C HIS A 118 -1.47 -4.30 24.95
N LEU A 119 -2.18 -4.05 23.85
CA LEU A 119 -3.59 -4.44 23.70
C LEU A 119 -3.81 -5.93 23.98
N ARG A 120 -2.84 -6.77 23.67
CA ARG A 120 -2.90 -8.22 23.89
C ARG A 120 -2.17 -8.71 25.14
N ALA A 121 -1.59 -7.82 25.94
CA ALA A 121 -0.95 -8.14 27.22
C ALA A 121 -1.97 -8.63 28.25
N PRO A 122 -1.57 -9.29 29.36
CA PRO A 122 -2.48 -9.76 30.41
C PRO A 122 -3.43 -8.69 30.95
N ASP A 123 -2.97 -7.47 31.07
CA ASP A 123 -3.70 -6.26 31.49
C ASP A 123 -4.27 -5.44 30.32
N GLY A 124 -4.14 -5.92 29.08
CA GLY A 124 -4.63 -5.28 27.87
C GLY A 124 -6.14 -5.45 27.64
N CYS A 125 -6.59 -5.13 26.44
CA CYS A 125 -8.00 -5.12 26.05
C CYS A 125 -8.57 -6.55 25.97
N PRO A 126 -9.66 -6.86 26.69
CA PRO A 126 -10.29 -8.19 26.63
C PRO A 126 -10.70 -8.60 25.21
N TRP A 127 -11.23 -7.67 24.43
CA TRP A 127 -11.68 -7.93 23.06
C TRP A 127 -10.50 -8.31 22.14
N ASP A 128 -9.38 -7.57 22.21
CA ASP A 128 -8.20 -7.85 21.38
C ASP A 128 -7.55 -9.19 21.78
N LYS A 129 -7.57 -9.56 23.06
CA LYS A 129 -7.06 -10.85 23.55
C LYS A 129 -7.83 -12.05 23.02
N GLU A 130 -9.11 -11.91 22.74
CA GLU A 130 -9.96 -12.98 22.19
C GLU A 130 -9.79 -13.13 20.67
N GLN A 131 -9.15 -12.18 19.99
CA GLN A 131 -8.97 -12.28 18.55
C GLN A 131 -8.00 -13.39 18.15
N THR A 132 -8.35 -14.06 17.05
CA THR A 132 -7.56 -15.07 16.38
C THR A 132 -7.39 -14.70 14.90
N HIS A 133 -6.49 -15.37 14.18
CA HIS A 133 -6.37 -15.21 12.72
C HIS A 133 -7.70 -15.40 12.00
N GLN A 134 -8.56 -16.30 12.49
CA GLN A 134 -9.85 -16.57 11.86
C GLN A 134 -10.88 -15.47 12.13
N THR A 135 -10.93 -14.92 13.33
CA THR A 135 -11.87 -13.83 13.65
C THR A 135 -11.50 -12.54 12.94
N LEU A 136 -10.19 -12.29 12.72
CA LEU A 136 -9.69 -11.09 12.04
C LEU A 136 -9.84 -11.14 10.51
N ARG A 137 -10.12 -12.31 9.90
CA ARG A 137 -10.29 -12.42 8.44
C ARG A 137 -11.32 -11.45 7.87
N LYS A 138 -12.44 -11.29 8.57
CA LYS A 138 -13.52 -10.39 8.13
C LYS A 138 -13.05 -8.93 8.16
N HIS A 139 -12.34 -8.51 9.21
CA HIS A 139 -11.81 -7.16 9.33
C HIS A 139 -10.75 -6.88 8.27
N LEU A 140 -9.79 -7.79 8.07
CA LEU A 140 -8.80 -7.65 6.99
C LEU A 140 -9.45 -7.47 5.60
N LEU A 141 -10.56 -8.16 5.34
CA LEU A 141 -11.30 -8.00 4.08
C LEU A 141 -12.00 -6.64 4.02
N GLU A 142 -12.64 -6.21 5.11
CA GLU A 142 -13.32 -4.93 5.26
C GLU A 142 -12.34 -3.78 5.00
N GLU A 143 -11.23 -3.71 5.75
CA GLU A 143 -10.20 -2.68 5.57
C GLU A 143 -9.58 -2.68 4.16
N SER A 144 -9.46 -3.88 3.55
CA SER A 144 -8.98 -3.97 2.16
C SER A 144 -9.95 -3.30 1.18
N TYR A 145 -11.25 -3.46 1.36
CA TYR A 145 -12.25 -2.81 0.50
C TYR A 145 -12.42 -1.32 0.80
N GLU A 146 -12.29 -0.89 2.04
CA GLU A 146 -12.31 0.52 2.42
C GLU A 146 -11.09 1.24 1.86
N THR A 147 -9.90 0.63 1.94
CA THR A 147 -8.70 1.11 1.25
C THR A 147 -8.93 1.26 -0.26
N LEU A 148 -9.50 0.24 -0.94
CA LEU A 148 -9.79 0.33 -2.36
C LEU A 148 -10.81 1.44 -2.66
N SER A 149 -11.80 1.64 -1.80
CA SER A 149 -12.80 2.71 -1.96
C SER A 149 -12.18 4.10 -1.82
N ALA A 150 -11.25 4.29 -0.88
CA ALA A 150 -10.51 5.55 -0.72
C ALA A 150 -9.60 5.82 -1.93
N LEU A 151 -8.93 4.78 -2.46
CA LEU A 151 -8.12 4.88 -3.68
C LEU A 151 -8.97 5.24 -4.89
N ASP A 152 -10.10 4.58 -5.11
CA ASP A 152 -11.01 4.84 -6.23
C ASP A 152 -11.61 6.27 -6.17
N ALA A 153 -11.83 6.78 -4.95
CA ALA A 153 -12.31 8.15 -4.73
C ALA A 153 -11.21 9.22 -4.78
N ASN A 154 -9.94 8.80 -4.86
CA ASN A 154 -8.77 9.69 -4.68
C ASN A 154 -8.86 10.50 -3.38
N ASP A 155 -9.40 9.90 -2.31
CA ASP A 155 -9.57 10.50 -0.99
C ASP A 155 -8.26 10.32 -0.18
N ILE A 156 -7.47 11.38 -0.12
CA ILE A 156 -6.15 11.36 0.53
C ILE A 156 -6.25 11.11 2.04
N ASP A 157 -7.25 11.68 2.70
CA ASP A 157 -7.43 11.51 4.15
C ASP A 157 -7.95 10.11 4.46
N GLY A 158 -8.93 9.61 3.67
CA GLY A 158 -9.39 8.24 3.74
C GLY A 158 -8.27 7.24 3.47
N MET A 159 -7.44 7.42 2.43
CA MET A 159 -6.28 6.56 2.18
C MET A 159 -5.33 6.48 3.38
N ARG A 160 -5.10 7.60 4.09
CA ARG A 160 -4.24 7.61 5.27
C ARG A 160 -4.83 6.80 6.41
N GLU A 161 -6.14 6.91 6.65
CA GLU A 161 -6.90 6.16 7.64
C GLU A 161 -6.84 4.67 7.32
N GLU A 162 -7.28 4.27 6.14
CA GLU A 162 -7.39 2.87 5.74
C GLU A 162 -6.04 2.14 5.63
N PHE A 163 -4.97 2.82 5.23
CA PHE A 163 -3.62 2.24 5.30
C PHE A 163 -3.18 1.99 6.75
N GLY A 164 -3.61 2.83 7.69
CA GLY A 164 -3.39 2.61 9.13
C GLY A 164 -4.12 1.37 9.63
N ASP A 165 -5.37 1.18 9.24
CA ASP A 165 -6.19 0.05 9.64
C ASP A 165 -5.70 -1.27 9.01
N LEU A 166 -5.29 -1.26 7.74
CA LEU A 166 -4.59 -2.40 7.14
C LEU A 166 -3.28 -2.74 7.87
N LEU A 167 -2.50 -1.73 8.26
CA LEU A 167 -1.28 -1.95 9.03
C LEU A 167 -1.60 -2.56 10.40
N LEU A 168 -2.66 -2.11 11.06
CA LEU A 168 -3.15 -2.70 12.32
C LEU A 168 -3.47 -4.19 12.13
N GLN A 169 -4.20 -4.57 11.08
CA GLN A 169 -4.50 -5.98 10.80
C GLN A 169 -3.23 -6.84 10.65
N ILE A 170 -2.20 -6.29 9.99
CA ILE A 170 -0.92 -7.01 9.81
C ILE A 170 -0.19 -7.19 11.14
N VAL A 171 -0.02 -6.10 11.91
CA VAL A 171 0.73 -6.13 13.18
C VAL A 171 0.00 -6.96 14.23
N LEU A 172 -1.34 -6.86 14.30
CA LEU A 172 -2.15 -7.65 15.24
C LEU A 172 -2.08 -9.14 14.92
N ASN A 173 -2.16 -9.54 13.64
CA ASN A 173 -1.96 -10.93 13.24
C ASN A 173 -0.55 -11.43 13.55
N ALA A 174 0.49 -10.62 13.35
CA ALA A 174 1.85 -10.99 13.70
C ALA A 174 2.05 -11.13 15.22
N GLN A 175 1.36 -10.32 16.02
CA GLN A 175 1.37 -10.45 17.49
C GLN A 175 0.66 -11.71 17.97
N ILE A 176 -0.44 -12.12 17.31
CA ILE A 176 -1.10 -13.41 17.58
C ILE A 176 -0.14 -14.57 17.28
N ALA A 177 0.46 -14.58 16.08
CA ALA A 177 1.40 -15.61 15.67
C ALA A 177 2.60 -15.73 16.63
N TYR A 178 3.12 -14.58 17.12
CA TYR A 178 4.17 -14.57 18.15
C TYR A 178 3.73 -15.23 19.45
N GLN A 179 2.51 -14.97 19.92
CA GLN A 179 1.95 -15.59 21.12
C GLN A 179 1.73 -17.10 20.96
N ASP A 180 1.43 -17.54 19.75
CA ASP A 180 1.25 -18.94 19.40
C ASP A 180 2.58 -19.66 19.06
N ASN A 181 3.73 -18.96 19.19
CA ASN A 181 5.07 -19.44 18.89
C ASN A 181 5.26 -19.87 17.42
N GLU A 182 4.60 -19.21 16.48
CA GLU A 182 4.70 -19.48 15.05
C GLU A 182 5.76 -18.61 14.38
N PHE A 183 5.57 -17.29 14.39
CA PHE A 183 6.52 -16.30 13.86
C PHE A 183 6.28 -14.92 14.51
N SER A 184 7.24 -14.01 14.33
CA SER A 184 7.19 -12.63 14.82
C SER A 184 7.01 -11.62 13.70
N MET A 185 6.73 -10.36 14.04
CA MET A 185 6.74 -9.26 13.08
C MET A 185 8.11 -9.08 12.41
N THR A 186 9.19 -9.37 13.11
CA THR A 186 10.56 -9.36 12.57
C THR A 186 10.69 -10.38 11.42
N ASP A 187 10.09 -11.56 11.56
CA ASP A 187 10.11 -12.59 10.52
C ASP A 187 9.31 -12.16 9.29
N VAL A 188 8.17 -11.49 9.48
CA VAL A 188 7.36 -10.92 8.39
C VAL A 188 8.17 -9.89 7.62
N ILE A 189 8.79 -8.93 8.32
CA ILE A 189 9.63 -7.89 7.70
C ILE A 189 10.82 -8.52 6.98
N LYS A 190 11.53 -9.44 7.63
CA LYS A 190 12.69 -10.11 7.04
C LYS A 190 12.30 -10.87 5.77
N HIS A 191 11.18 -11.57 5.80
CA HIS A 191 10.70 -12.34 4.65
C HIS A 191 10.41 -11.43 3.44
N ILE A 192 9.69 -10.33 3.65
CA ILE A 192 9.37 -9.40 2.54
C ILE A 192 10.61 -8.65 2.07
N TYR A 193 11.51 -8.23 2.99
CA TYR A 193 12.78 -7.59 2.65
C TYR A 193 13.62 -8.48 1.73
N ASP A 194 13.87 -9.74 2.12
CA ASP A 194 14.67 -10.68 1.33
C ASP A 194 14.02 -10.94 -0.05
N LYS A 195 12.69 -11.04 -0.08
CA LYS A 195 11.95 -11.23 -1.32
C LYS A 195 12.11 -10.05 -2.28
N ILE A 196 12.00 -8.81 -1.79
CA ILE A 196 12.14 -7.59 -2.60
C ILE A 196 13.55 -7.48 -3.12
N VAL A 197 14.57 -7.58 -2.25
CA VAL A 197 15.99 -7.49 -2.65
C VAL A 197 16.33 -8.54 -3.72
N ARG A 198 15.94 -9.79 -3.50
CA ARG A 198 16.20 -10.89 -4.43
C ARG A 198 15.51 -10.70 -5.79
N ARG A 199 14.30 -10.14 -5.81
CA ARG A 199 13.52 -9.95 -7.04
C ARG A 199 13.88 -8.69 -7.83
N HIS A 200 14.73 -7.82 -7.26
CA HIS A 200 15.21 -6.61 -7.93
C HIS A 200 16.74 -6.58 -8.04
N PRO A 201 17.36 -7.60 -8.66
CA PRO A 201 18.82 -7.68 -8.78
C PRO A 201 19.41 -6.57 -9.65
N HIS A 202 18.59 -5.87 -10.43
CA HIS A 202 18.95 -4.68 -11.19
C HIS A 202 19.04 -3.40 -10.35
N VAL A 203 18.48 -3.40 -9.12
CA VAL A 203 18.54 -2.28 -8.17
C VAL A 203 19.54 -2.57 -7.05
N PHE A 204 19.54 -3.80 -6.52
CA PHE A 204 20.31 -4.19 -5.34
C PHE A 204 21.51 -5.09 -5.66
N GLY A 205 21.77 -5.37 -6.94
CA GLY A 205 22.89 -6.19 -7.45
C GLY A 205 23.44 -5.63 -8.75
N ASP A 206 24.12 -6.49 -9.52
CA ASP A 206 24.88 -6.08 -10.72
C ASP A 206 24.15 -6.38 -12.05
N VAL A 207 22.92 -6.87 -12.00
CA VAL A 207 22.16 -7.24 -13.21
C VAL A 207 21.67 -5.99 -13.92
N LYS A 208 21.95 -5.87 -15.21
CA LYS A 208 21.41 -4.80 -16.05
C LYS A 208 20.20 -5.33 -16.82
N LEU A 209 19.08 -4.63 -16.75
CA LEU A 209 17.85 -4.94 -17.46
C LEU A 209 17.41 -3.72 -18.26
N ASP A 210 16.93 -3.94 -19.48
CA ASP A 210 16.47 -2.88 -20.36
C ASP A 210 14.94 -2.70 -20.23
N GLY A 211 14.54 -1.54 -19.73
CA GLY A 211 13.15 -1.12 -19.67
C GLY A 211 12.27 -1.97 -18.74
N VAL A 212 10.98 -1.63 -18.70
CA VAL A 212 9.98 -2.31 -17.87
C VAL A 212 9.80 -3.76 -18.29
N GLU A 213 9.80 -4.05 -19.58
CA GLU A 213 9.61 -5.40 -20.11
C GLU A 213 10.73 -6.36 -19.68
N GLY A 214 11.99 -5.93 -19.70
CA GLY A 214 13.13 -6.70 -19.19
C GLY A 214 13.00 -7.02 -17.71
N VAL A 215 12.49 -6.08 -16.91
CA VAL A 215 12.23 -6.28 -15.49
C VAL A 215 11.12 -7.33 -15.26
N LEU A 216 10.01 -7.25 -16.00
CA LEU A 216 8.88 -8.19 -15.88
C LEU A 216 9.30 -9.61 -16.27
N GLN A 217 10.04 -9.77 -17.39
CA GLN A 217 10.55 -11.06 -17.82
C GLN A 217 11.50 -11.68 -16.79
N ASN A 218 12.40 -10.89 -16.22
CA ASN A 218 13.31 -11.36 -15.18
C ASN A 218 12.54 -11.77 -13.90
N TRP A 219 11.51 -11.02 -13.54
CA TRP A 219 10.68 -11.31 -12.37
C TRP A 219 9.95 -12.64 -12.51
N GLU A 220 9.41 -12.95 -13.69
CA GLU A 220 8.78 -14.25 -13.96
C GLU A 220 9.78 -15.42 -13.88
N LYS A 221 10.98 -15.27 -14.44
CA LYS A 221 12.06 -16.27 -14.32
C LYS A 221 12.42 -16.53 -12.86
N LEU A 222 12.52 -15.49 -12.03
CA LEU A 222 12.81 -15.62 -10.61
C LEU A 222 11.67 -16.32 -9.86
N LYS A 223 10.40 -15.97 -10.13
CA LYS A 223 9.24 -16.66 -9.57
C LYS A 223 9.21 -18.14 -9.95
N GLU A 224 9.53 -18.47 -11.20
CA GLU A 224 9.59 -19.86 -11.66
C GLU A 224 10.70 -20.65 -10.95
N SER A 225 11.88 -20.05 -10.77
CA SER A 225 12.99 -20.68 -10.05
C SER A 225 12.65 -20.93 -8.57
N GLU A 226 11.96 -19.98 -7.92
CA GLU A 226 11.48 -20.09 -6.53
C GLU A 226 10.49 -21.26 -6.38
N ARG A 227 9.58 -21.44 -7.35
CA ARG A 227 8.63 -22.57 -7.38
C ARG A 227 9.35 -23.92 -7.50
N LYS A 228 10.33 -24.01 -8.39
CA LYS A 228 11.15 -25.22 -8.58
C LYS A 228 11.91 -25.62 -7.31
N THR A 229 12.42 -24.61 -6.58
CA THR A 229 13.19 -24.85 -5.34
C THR A 229 12.31 -25.37 -4.20
N LYS A 230 11.04 -24.98 -4.14
CA LYS A 230 10.10 -25.43 -3.11
C LYS A 230 9.53 -26.85 -3.32
N LYS A 231 9.90 -27.55 -4.40
CA LYS A 231 9.38 -28.88 -4.78
C LYS A 231 7.84 -28.96 -4.74
N GLU A 232 7.15 -27.86 -4.94
CA GLU A 232 5.70 -27.86 -5.02
C GLU A 232 5.30 -28.18 -6.46
N ASP A 233 4.71 -29.36 -6.64
CA ASP A 233 4.11 -29.80 -7.92
C ASP A 233 2.77 -29.06 -8.10
N LYS A 234 2.82 -27.72 -8.09
CA LYS A 234 1.66 -26.84 -8.26
C LYS A 234 1.50 -26.47 -9.72
N GLY A 235 0.30 -26.66 -10.22
CA GLY A 235 -0.12 -26.16 -11.52
C GLY A 235 0.06 -24.63 -11.62
N MET A 236 0.09 -24.13 -12.85
CA MET A 236 0.29 -22.68 -13.11
C MET A 236 -0.79 -21.83 -12.44
N LEU A 237 -2.02 -22.34 -12.34
CA LEU A 237 -3.16 -21.62 -11.80
C LEU A 237 -3.32 -21.80 -10.27
N ASP A 238 -2.68 -22.80 -9.65
CA ASP A 238 -2.84 -23.10 -8.22
C ASP A 238 -2.37 -21.99 -7.26
N GLY A 239 -1.59 -21.04 -7.75
CA GLY A 239 -1.16 -19.89 -6.96
C GLY A 239 -2.11 -18.68 -7.00
N VAL A 240 -3.30 -18.81 -7.60
CA VAL A 240 -4.35 -17.79 -7.56
C VAL A 240 -5.20 -18.03 -6.31
N PRO A 241 -5.29 -17.04 -5.39
CA PRO A 241 -6.08 -17.24 -4.17
C PRO A 241 -7.57 -17.45 -4.48
N ALA A 242 -8.16 -18.51 -3.95
CA ALA A 242 -9.59 -18.80 -4.13
C ALA A 242 -10.52 -17.74 -3.46
N ALA A 243 -9.97 -16.90 -2.59
CA ALA A 243 -10.70 -15.83 -1.91
C ALA A 243 -10.73 -14.51 -2.70
N LEU A 244 -10.08 -14.42 -3.86
CA LEU A 244 -10.18 -13.25 -4.72
C LEU A 244 -11.62 -13.05 -5.21
N PRO A 245 -12.05 -11.79 -5.44
CA PRO A 245 -13.25 -11.50 -6.20
C PRO A 245 -13.26 -12.24 -7.54
N ALA A 246 -14.43 -12.68 -7.99
CA ALA A 246 -14.52 -13.60 -9.12
C ALA A 246 -13.94 -13.03 -10.43
N LEU A 247 -14.12 -11.73 -10.68
CA LEU A 247 -13.57 -11.10 -11.89
C LEU A 247 -12.04 -11.02 -11.80
N ASN A 248 -11.47 -10.66 -10.64
CA ASN A 248 -10.03 -10.66 -10.44
C ASN A 248 -9.43 -12.07 -10.56
N GLN A 249 -10.11 -13.10 -10.04
CA GLN A 249 -9.68 -14.48 -10.17
C GLN A 249 -9.66 -14.91 -11.65
N ALA A 250 -10.71 -14.57 -12.41
CA ALA A 250 -10.80 -14.86 -13.83
C ALA A 250 -9.68 -14.16 -14.62
N GLN A 251 -9.42 -12.87 -14.33
CA GLN A 251 -8.37 -12.10 -14.99
C GLN A 251 -6.97 -12.68 -14.69
N GLU A 252 -6.68 -13.04 -13.42
CA GLU A 252 -5.43 -13.71 -13.04
C GLU A 252 -5.24 -15.07 -13.74
N TYR A 253 -6.29 -15.85 -13.91
CA TYR A 253 -6.21 -17.12 -14.66
C TYR A 253 -5.85 -16.88 -16.12
N GLN A 254 -6.51 -15.90 -16.75
CA GLN A 254 -6.29 -15.56 -18.16
C GLN A 254 -4.89 -14.97 -18.39
N ASP A 255 -4.43 -14.08 -17.51
CA ASP A 255 -3.07 -13.52 -17.57
C ASP A 255 -2.00 -14.61 -17.48
N ARG A 256 -2.20 -15.58 -16.60
CA ARG A 256 -1.27 -16.71 -16.47
C ARG A 256 -1.30 -17.64 -17.69
N ALA A 257 -2.47 -17.89 -18.24
CA ALA A 257 -2.63 -18.70 -19.45
C ALA A 257 -1.99 -18.00 -20.67
N ALA A 258 -2.20 -16.72 -20.83
CA ALA A 258 -1.63 -15.91 -21.92
C ALA A 258 -0.09 -15.96 -21.94
N ARG A 259 0.56 -15.95 -20.77
CA ARG A 259 2.04 -16.00 -20.66
C ARG A 259 2.67 -17.24 -21.26
N VAL A 260 1.91 -18.32 -21.41
CA VAL A 260 2.39 -19.57 -22.03
C VAL A 260 1.83 -19.77 -23.45
N GLY A 261 1.24 -18.72 -24.01
CA GLY A 261 0.70 -18.74 -25.36
C GLY A 261 -0.72 -19.27 -25.47
N PHE A 262 -1.41 -19.50 -24.36
CA PHE A 262 -2.84 -19.83 -24.37
C PHE A 262 -3.67 -18.55 -24.32
N ASP A 263 -3.72 -17.87 -25.46
CA ASP A 263 -4.43 -16.62 -25.66
C ASP A 263 -4.99 -16.52 -27.09
N TRP A 264 -5.95 -15.66 -27.29
CA TRP A 264 -6.51 -15.35 -28.60
C TRP A 264 -5.44 -14.68 -29.49
N ALA A 265 -5.56 -14.83 -30.82
CA ALA A 265 -4.62 -14.22 -31.75
C ALA A 265 -4.91 -12.72 -31.96
N GLN A 266 -6.17 -12.33 -31.88
CA GLN A 266 -6.63 -10.97 -32.11
C GLN A 266 -7.91 -10.68 -31.30
N ILE A 267 -8.17 -9.40 -31.04
CA ILE A 267 -9.32 -8.97 -30.23
C ILE A 267 -10.66 -9.31 -30.87
N ASP A 268 -10.71 -9.39 -32.20
CA ASP A 268 -11.95 -9.74 -32.90
C ASP A 268 -12.41 -11.15 -32.56
N ASP A 269 -11.48 -12.09 -32.33
CA ASP A 269 -11.81 -13.46 -31.88
C ASP A 269 -12.46 -13.44 -30.49
N VAL A 270 -12.03 -12.55 -29.58
CA VAL A 270 -12.64 -12.36 -28.26
C VAL A 270 -14.05 -11.78 -28.39
N LEU A 271 -14.25 -10.80 -29.30
CA LEU A 271 -15.57 -10.21 -29.56
C LEU A 271 -16.54 -11.19 -30.21
N ASP A 272 -16.04 -12.08 -31.07
CA ASP A 272 -16.85 -13.15 -31.65
C ASP A 272 -17.28 -14.15 -30.58
N LYS A 273 -16.40 -14.48 -29.64
CA LYS A 273 -16.77 -15.35 -28.51
C LYS A 273 -17.80 -14.69 -27.57
N VAL A 274 -17.73 -13.38 -27.34
CA VAL A 274 -18.81 -12.66 -26.61
C VAL A 274 -20.16 -12.82 -27.31
N ARG A 275 -20.20 -12.76 -28.65
CA ARG A 275 -21.45 -12.96 -29.43
C ARG A 275 -21.96 -14.39 -29.33
N GLU A 276 -21.05 -15.35 -29.36
CA GLU A 276 -21.37 -16.79 -29.22
C GLU A 276 -22.02 -17.05 -27.84
N GLU A 277 -21.44 -16.61 -26.73
CA GLU A 277 -22.02 -16.78 -25.40
C GLU A 277 -23.41 -16.13 -25.26
N ILE A 278 -23.62 -14.98 -25.89
CA ILE A 278 -24.94 -14.31 -25.91
C ILE A 278 -25.97 -15.19 -26.64
N GLU A 279 -25.62 -15.85 -27.75
CA GLU A 279 -26.53 -16.75 -28.45
C GLU A 279 -26.79 -18.04 -27.65
N GLU A 280 -25.79 -18.58 -26.94
CA GLU A 280 -25.94 -19.73 -26.07
C GLU A 280 -26.87 -19.45 -24.88
N ILE A 281 -26.78 -18.25 -24.27
CA ILE A 281 -27.74 -17.76 -23.27
C ILE A 281 -29.17 -17.75 -23.81
N LYS A 282 -29.40 -17.31 -25.07
CA LYS A 282 -30.73 -17.24 -25.68
C LYS A 282 -31.30 -18.62 -25.94
N THR A 283 -30.48 -19.61 -26.18
CA THR A 283 -30.87 -20.98 -26.54
C THR A 283 -30.82 -21.95 -25.36
N ALA A 284 -30.43 -21.49 -24.17
CA ALA A 284 -30.36 -22.31 -22.98
C ALA A 284 -31.73 -22.93 -22.63
N GLU A 285 -31.77 -24.25 -22.51
CA GLU A 285 -33.01 -25.02 -22.35
C GLU A 285 -33.45 -25.14 -20.88
N ASN A 286 -32.54 -24.91 -19.94
CA ASN A 286 -32.80 -25.07 -18.51
C ASN A 286 -31.96 -24.10 -17.67
N PRO A 287 -32.33 -23.88 -16.38
CA PRO A 287 -31.63 -22.94 -15.51
C PRO A 287 -30.16 -23.27 -15.27
N GLU A 288 -29.77 -24.52 -15.27
CA GLU A 288 -28.39 -24.95 -15.04
C GLU A 288 -27.49 -24.55 -16.22
N GLN A 289 -27.97 -24.80 -17.44
CA GLN A 289 -27.30 -24.39 -18.67
C GLN A 289 -27.22 -22.85 -18.73
N LEU A 290 -28.32 -22.15 -18.49
CA LEU A 290 -28.33 -20.68 -18.46
C LEU A 290 -27.31 -20.11 -17.47
N LYS A 291 -27.15 -20.75 -16.30
CA LYS A 291 -26.14 -20.35 -15.32
C LYS A 291 -24.71 -20.57 -15.83
N GLY A 292 -24.47 -21.66 -16.56
CA GLY A 292 -23.18 -21.93 -17.20
C GLY A 292 -22.83 -20.82 -18.20
N GLU A 293 -23.72 -20.60 -19.19
CA GLU A 293 -23.50 -19.61 -20.25
C GLU A 293 -23.33 -18.19 -19.72
N LEU A 294 -24.07 -17.81 -18.67
CA LEU A 294 -23.85 -16.53 -17.98
C LEU A 294 -22.45 -16.44 -17.33
N GLY A 295 -21.98 -17.54 -16.76
CA GLY A 295 -20.62 -17.63 -16.21
C GLY A 295 -19.56 -17.47 -17.29
N ASP A 296 -19.73 -18.14 -18.42
CA ASP A 296 -18.82 -18.08 -19.57
C ASP A 296 -18.83 -16.69 -20.21
N LEU A 297 -19.99 -16.04 -20.33
CA LEU A 297 -20.07 -14.64 -20.76
C LEU A 297 -19.27 -13.71 -19.84
N PHE A 298 -19.42 -13.83 -18.50
CA PHE A 298 -18.62 -13.02 -17.57
C PHE A 298 -17.12 -13.27 -17.75
N PHE A 299 -16.72 -14.53 -17.93
CA PHE A 299 -15.33 -14.90 -18.14
C PHE A 299 -14.75 -14.30 -19.43
N VAL A 300 -15.49 -14.32 -20.52
CA VAL A 300 -15.07 -13.72 -21.80
C VAL A 300 -15.06 -12.18 -21.73
N LEU A 301 -15.99 -11.56 -21.00
CA LEU A 301 -15.96 -10.11 -20.76
C LEU A 301 -14.72 -9.68 -19.96
N VAL A 302 -14.30 -10.47 -18.98
CA VAL A 302 -13.02 -10.26 -18.29
C VAL A 302 -11.83 -10.36 -19.25
N ASN A 303 -11.88 -11.32 -20.20
CA ASN A 303 -10.84 -11.42 -21.22
C ASN A 303 -10.80 -10.20 -22.13
N LEU A 304 -11.96 -9.68 -22.53
CA LEU A 304 -12.05 -8.44 -23.30
C LEU A 304 -11.46 -7.24 -22.54
N ALA A 305 -11.74 -7.13 -21.23
CA ALA A 305 -11.14 -6.10 -20.37
C ALA A 305 -9.61 -6.23 -20.34
N ARG A 306 -9.08 -7.45 -20.13
CA ARG A 306 -7.65 -7.75 -20.15
C ARG A 306 -6.99 -7.34 -21.48
N TRP A 307 -7.59 -7.67 -22.61
CA TRP A 307 -7.11 -7.28 -23.93
C TRP A 307 -7.07 -5.76 -24.16
N ARG A 308 -7.85 -5.01 -23.37
CA ARG A 308 -7.89 -3.54 -23.36
C ARG A 308 -7.07 -2.94 -22.23
N GLU A 309 -6.27 -3.75 -21.51
CA GLU A 309 -5.46 -3.32 -20.36
C GLU A 309 -6.33 -2.67 -19.26
N VAL A 310 -7.56 -3.17 -19.08
CA VAL A 310 -8.50 -2.71 -18.07
C VAL A 310 -8.62 -3.76 -16.97
N ASP A 311 -8.53 -3.34 -15.71
CA ASP A 311 -8.89 -4.17 -14.55
C ASP A 311 -10.42 -4.31 -14.51
N ALA A 312 -10.90 -5.55 -14.71
CA ALA A 312 -12.34 -5.84 -14.82
C ALA A 312 -13.09 -5.58 -13.50
N GLU A 313 -12.48 -5.90 -12.37
CA GLU A 313 -13.08 -5.70 -11.04
C GLU A 313 -13.17 -4.20 -10.72
N ALA A 314 -12.11 -3.44 -10.95
CA ALA A 314 -12.07 -2.00 -10.76
C ALA A 314 -13.10 -1.30 -11.65
N ALA A 315 -13.18 -1.66 -12.93
CA ALA A 315 -14.14 -1.08 -13.86
C ALA A 315 -15.60 -1.31 -13.46
N LEU A 316 -15.93 -2.51 -12.95
CA LEU A 316 -17.26 -2.80 -12.45
C LEU A 316 -17.55 -2.07 -11.14
N ARG A 317 -16.56 -1.98 -10.23
CA ARG A 317 -16.67 -1.23 -8.97
C ARG A 317 -16.94 0.26 -9.21
N GLU A 318 -16.20 0.89 -10.13
CA GLU A 318 -16.46 2.28 -10.54
C GLU A 318 -17.88 2.46 -11.11
N THR A 319 -18.35 1.50 -11.91
CA THR A 319 -19.70 1.53 -12.44
C THR A 319 -20.75 1.40 -11.34
N ASN A 320 -20.53 0.55 -10.35
CA ASN A 320 -21.39 0.42 -9.18
C ASN A 320 -21.44 1.73 -8.36
N LEU A 321 -20.30 2.38 -8.13
CA LEU A 321 -20.24 3.68 -7.44
C LEU A 321 -20.97 4.78 -8.26
N LYS A 322 -20.77 4.80 -9.56
CA LYS A 322 -21.49 5.71 -10.47
C LYS A 322 -23.00 5.47 -10.42
N PHE A 323 -23.43 4.21 -10.43
CA PHE A 323 -24.85 3.86 -10.29
C PHE A 323 -25.39 4.35 -8.94
N LYS A 324 -24.69 4.05 -7.83
CA LYS A 324 -25.07 4.48 -6.47
C LYS A 324 -25.23 6.01 -6.36
N ARG A 325 -24.29 6.77 -6.92
CA ARG A 325 -24.35 8.25 -6.92
C ARG A 325 -25.57 8.75 -7.67
N ARG A 326 -25.80 8.25 -8.88
CA ARG A 326 -26.93 8.66 -9.74
C ARG A 326 -28.27 8.26 -9.14
N PHE A 327 -28.36 7.05 -8.62
CA PHE A 327 -29.58 6.59 -7.95
C PHE A 327 -29.87 7.37 -6.67
N GLY A 328 -28.84 7.73 -5.89
CA GLY A 328 -28.97 8.63 -4.76
C GLY A 328 -29.48 10.03 -5.13
N HIS A 329 -29.19 10.54 -6.36
CA HIS A 329 -29.81 11.75 -6.88
C HIS A 329 -31.30 11.53 -7.17
N VAL A 330 -31.69 10.40 -7.76
CA VAL A 330 -33.09 10.04 -8.00
C VAL A 330 -33.87 10.00 -6.67
N GLU A 331 -33.33 9.37 -5.64
CA GLU A 331 -33.93 9.32 -4.30
C GLU A 331 -34.14 10.71 -3.69
N LYS A 332 -33.10 11.54 -3.75
CA LYS A 332 -33.14 12.93 -3.22
C LYS A 332 -34.16 13.77 -3.96
N SER A 333 -34.22 13.64 -5.29
CA SER A 333 -35.17 14.38 -6.15
C SER A 333 -36.62 13.97 -5.89
N ALA A 334 -36.88 12.66 -5.76
CA ALA A 334 -38.20 12.14 -5.38
C ALA A 334 -38.64 12.68 -4.00
N LYS A 335 -37.73 12.62 -3.00
CA LYS A 335 -38.00 13.12 -1.65
C LYS A 335 -38.27 14.63 -1.63
N ALA A 336 -37.54 15.40 -2.43
CA ALA A 336 -37.77 16.85 -2.58
C ALA A 336 -39.16 17.19 -3.14
N GLN A 337 -39.75 16.27 -3.92
CA GLN A 337 -41.13 16.38 -4.43
C GLN A 337 -42.18 15.77 -3.45
N GLY A 338 -41.77 15.30 -2.29
CA GLY A 338 -42.65 14.66 -1.30
C GLY A 338 -43.21 13.31 -1.74
N ARG A 339 -42.53 12.63 -2.69
CA ARG A 339 -42.96 11.34 -3.29
C ARG A 339 -42.05 10.21 -2.86
N ASN A 340 -42.62 9.01 -2.72
CA ASN A 340 -41.81 7.79 -2.58
C ASN A 340 -41.45 7.27 -3.97
N LEU A 341 -40.29 6.61 -4.09
CA LEU A 341 -39.86 5.97 -5.35
C LEU A 341 -40.87 4.93 -5.85
N SER A 342 -41.54 4.22 -4.95
CA SER A 342 -42.57 3.24 -5.26
C SER A 342 -43.81 3.82 -5.99
N ASP A 343 -44.02 5.12 -5.83
CA ASP A 343 -45.17 5.84 -6.40
C ASP A 343 -44.82 6.53 -7.75
N MET A 344 -43.59 6.28 -8.23
CA MET A 344 -43.08 6.87 -9.46
C MET A 344 -42.99 5.84 -10.58
N THR A 345 -43.22 6.30 -11.78
CA THR A 345 -42.99 5.51 -12.98
C THR A 345 -41.50 5.47 -13.33
N LEU A 346 -41.09 4.46 -14.09
CA LEU A 346 -39.73 4.35 -14.59
C LEU A 346 -39.31 5.63 -15.36
N ALA A 347 -40.19 6.17 -16.20
CA ALA A 347 -39.92 7.38 -16.98
C ALA A 347 -39.67 8.63 -16.12
N GLU A 348 -40.37 8.76 -14.99
CA GLU A 348 -40.12 9.85 -14.02
C GLU A 348 -38.77 9.67 -13.31
N MET A 349 -38.40 8.44 -12.93
CA MET A 349 -37.09 8.13 -12.33
C MET A 349 -35.97 8.32 -13.33
N ASP A 350 -36.15 7.93 -14.60
CA ASP A 350 -35.20 8.15 -15.71
C ASP A 350 -34.93 9.63 -15.95
N ALA A 351 -35.95 10.50 -15.82
CA ALA A 351 -35.71 11.94 -15.93
C ALA A 351 -34.71 12.46 -14.91
N PHE A 352 -34.81 12.02 -13.63
CA PHE A 352 -33.82 12.34 -12.57
C PHE A 352 -32.47 11.70 -12.81
N TRP A 353 -32.46 10.48 -13.34
CA TRP A 353 -31.23 9.79 -13.73
C TRP A 353 -30.46 10.55 -14.83
N ASP A 354 -31.18 11.06 -15.84
CA ASP A 354 -30.59 11.86 -16.92
C ASP A 354 -30.14 13.25 -16.41
N GLU A 355 -30.81 13.81 -15.41
CA GLU A 355 -30.36 15.01 -14.71
C GLU A 355 -29.02 14.74 -14.00
N ALA A 356 -28.90 13.62 -13.26
CA ALA A 356 -27.66 13.22 -12.60
C ALA A 356 -26.50 13.08 -13.60
N LYS A 357 -26.74 12.50 -14.79
CA LYS A 357 -25.73 12.44 -15.86
C LYS A 357 -25.27 13.82 -16.32
N LYS A 358 -26.20 14.77 -16.50
CA LYS A 358 -25.88 16.16 -16.90
C LYS A 358 -25.09 16.91 -15.83
N LEU A 359 -25.28 16.56 -14.56
CA LEU A 359 -24.53 17.08 -13.43
C LEU A 359 -23.14 16.43 -13.26
N GLY A 360 -22.77 15.49 -14.12
CA GLY A 360 -21.46 14.83 -14.10
C GLY A 360 -21.31 13.77 -13.01
N MET A 361 -22.42 13.27 -12.45
CA MET A 361 -22.41 12.25 -11.40
C MET A 361 -22.13 10.85 -11.96
#